data_bd44b6499afbd73747115555393127af
#
_entry.id   bd44b6499afbd73747115555393127af
#
_cell.length_a   1.000
_cell.length_b   1.000
_cell.length_c   1.000
_cell.angle_alpha   90.00
_cell.angle_beta   90.00
_cell.angle_gamma   90.00
#
_symmetry.space_group_name_H-M   'P 1'
#
loop_
_entity.id
_entity.type
_entity.pdbx_description
1 polymer ?
#
loop_
_entity_poly.entity_id
_entity_poly.type
_entity_poly.pdbx_seq_one_letter_code
_entity_poly.pdbx_strand_id
1 'polypeptide(L)'
;EFEKEFNENPLTKHVILLHELKKTKYSKDIIKHLAELNIEKGSEVLAAKLATNVGRYDYSIQVSKKASYEKRFYNKFNYPIINTPRVLKGKSMPSQEIILAITRQESEFDPKANSYAGAKGMMQLMTYTAKLVAKQMDVTYSKRKLTSDPEYNINLGTYYFNSLLNDYAEVYPFAIAAYNAGPKRVRQWRRLNGDPSKNKIDYVNWIELIKFEETRNYVQRVLENMNVYKYMLSQKPVKLEKFFN
;
A
#
# COMPACT_ATOMS: atom_id res chain seq x y z
N GLU A 1 12.37 -27.52 -15.52
CA GLU A 1 13.10 -28.43 -14.60
C GLU A 1 13.29 -27.78 -13.23
N PHE A 2 13.93 -26.63 -13.12
CA PHE A 2 14.19 -25.94 -11.83
C PHE A 2 12.92 -25.52 -11.07
N GLU A 3 11.84 -25.09 -11.74
CA GLU A 3 10.56 -24.78 -11.06
C GLU A 3 9.97 -26.03 -10.39
N LYS A 4 10.11 -27.20 -11.01
CA LYS A 4 9.68 -28.47 -10.40
C LYS A 4 10.52 -28.81 -9.17
N GLU A 5 11.85 -28.70 -9.27
CA GLU A 5 12.78 -28.90 -8.15
C GLU A 5 12.46 -27.94 -6.99
N PHE A 6 12.22 -26.65 -7.27
CA PHE A 6 11.84 -25.65 -6.29
C PHE A 6 10.52 -26.01 -5.58
N ASN A 7 9.53 -26.47 -6.32
CA ASN A 7 8.22 -26.87 -5.75
C ASN A 7 8.31 -28.15 -4.92
N GLU A 8 9.22 -29.07 -5.26
CA GLU A 8 9.49 -30.28 -4.51
C GLU A 8 10.38 -30.07 -3.28
N ASN A 9 11.03 -28.92 -3.17
CA ASN A 9 11.88 -28.58 -2.03
C ASN A 9 11.10 -28.66 -0.72
N PRO A 10 11.63 -29.33 0.31
CA PRO A 10 10.97 -29.45 1.62
C PRO A 10 10.60 -28.10 2.23
N LEU A 11 11.44 -27.06 2.07
CA LEU A 11 11.16 -25.71 2.59
C LEU A 11 9.98 -25.06 1.89
N THR A 12 9.80 -25.26 0.58
CA THR A 12 8.61 -24.79 -0.17
C THR A 12 7.35 -25.45 0.39
N LYS A 13 7.39 -26.76 0.62
CA LYS A 13 6.27 -27.50 1.23
C LYS A 13 5.96 -27.02 2.65
N HIS A 14 6.98 -26.67 3.43
CA HIS A 14 6.79 -26.08 4.77
C HIS A 14 6.10 -24.72 4.72
N VAL A 15 6.43 -23.86 3.75
CA VAL A 15 5.73 -22.57 3.58
C VAL A 15 4.24 -22.79 3.29
N ILE A 16 3.91 -23.74 2.41
CA ILE A 16 2.53 -24.08 2.07
C ILE A 16 1.78 -24.62 3.31
N LEU A 17 2.39 -25.54 4.05
CA LEU A 17 1.83 -26.08 5.29
C LEU A 17 1.58 -24.98 6.34
N LEU A 18 2.53 -24.05 6.52
CA LEU A 18 2.35 -22.90 7.41
C LEU A 18 1.21 -21.99 6.98
N HIS A 19 0.95 -21.87 5.68
CA HIS A 19 -0.21 -21.15 5.17
C HIS A 19 -1.52 -21.85 5.52
N GLU A 20 -1.63 -23.14 5.29
CA GLU A 20 -2.81 -23.97 5.64
C GLU A 20 -3.11 -23.88 7.14
N LEU A 21 -2.07 -23.91 7.97
CA LEU A 21 -2.17 -23.74 9.43
C LEU A 21 -2.40 -22.30 9.88
N LYS A 22 -2.56 -21.31 8.97
CA LYS A 22 -2.69 -19.88 9.25
C LYS A 22 -1.54 -19.27 10.05
N LYS A 23 -0.33 -19.83 9.90
CA LYS A 23 0.91 -19.45 10.60
C LYS A 23 1.95 -18.81 9.69
N THR A 24 1.52 -18.13 8.65
CA THR A 24 2.38 -17.55 7.58
C THR A 24 3.47 -16.58 8.08
N LYS A 25 3.36 -16.03 9.30
CA LYS A 25 4.40 -15.18 9.89
C LYS A 25 5.76 -15.88 10.02
N TYR A 26 5.76 -17.21 10.14
CA TYR A 26 6.98 -18.02 10.23
C TYR A 26 7.61 -18.34 8.88
N SER A 27 6.94 -18.01 7.78
CA SER A 27 7.43 -18.26 6.43
C SER A 27 8.46 -17.24 5.94
N LYS A 28 8.64 -16.11 6.63
CA LYS A 28 9.44 -14.98 6.15
C LYS A 28 10.88 -15.38 5.82
N ASP A 29 11.56 -15.98 6.79
CA ASP A 29 12.98 -16.35 6.63
C ASP A 29 13.15 -17.52 5.68
N ILE A 30 12.18 -18.44 5.65
CA ILE A 30 12.18 -19.55 4.68
C ILE A 30 12.06 -19.00 3.24
N ILE A 31 11.13 -18.07 2.99
CA ILE A 31 10.96 -17.45 1.67
C ILE A 31 12.21 -16.68 1.25
N LYS A 32 12.85 -15.95 2.16
CA LYS A 32 14.10 -15.26 1.89
C LYS A 32 15.21 -16.23 1.51
N HIS A 33 15.37 -17.31 2.27
CA HIS A 33 16.36 -18.34 1.98
C HIS A 33 16.10 -19.00 0.62
N LEU A 34 14.85 -19.37 0.34
CA LEU A 34 14.46 -19.93 -0.96
C LEU A 34 14.80 -19.00 -2.13
N ALA A 35 14.65 -17.68 -1.95
CA ALA A 35 14.99 -16.69 -2.96
C ALA A 35 16.49 -16.67 -3.30
N GLU A 36 17.35 -17.04 -2.35
CA GLU A 36 18.81 -16.98 -2.48
C GLU A 36 19.44 -18.30 -2.98
N LEU A 37 18.67 -19.38 -3.07
CA LEU A 37 19.21 -20.72 -3.39
C LEU A 37 19.90 -20.78 -4.76
N ASN A 38 19.32 -20.22 -5.80
CA ASN A 38 19.88 -20.20 -7.13
C ASN A 38 19.29 -19.04 -7.95
N ILE A 39 19.89 -17.86 -7.79
CA ILE A 39 19.41 -16.61 -8.42
C ILE A 39 19.46 -16.72 -9.95
N GLU A 40 20.50 -17.33 -10.51
CA GLU A 40 20.68 -17.48 -11.96
C GLU A 40 19.56 -18.34 -12.59
N LYS A 41 19.05 -19.32 -11.84
CA LYS A 41 17.90 -20.16 -12.27
C LYS A 41 16.54 -19.55 -11.91
N GLY A 42 16.48 -18.35 -11.33
CA GLY A 42 15.23 -17.62 -11.04
C GLY A 42 14.58 -17.96 -9.70
N SER A 43 15.34 -18.39 -8.69
CA SER A 43 14.82 -18.68 -7.34
C SER A 43 14.08 -17.49 -6.72
N GLU A 44 14.51 -16.24 -6.99
CA GLU A 44 13.83 -15.02 -6.52
C GLU A 44 12.39 -14.91 -7.05
N VAL A 45 12.19 -15.19 -8.35
CA VAL A 45 10.86 -15.15 -8.97
C VAL A 45 9.95 -16.23 -8.38
N LEU A 46 10.49 -17.43 -8.19
CA LEU A 46 9.72 -18.55 -7.61
C LEU A 46 9.37 -18.29 -6.14
N ALA A 47 10.29 -17.73 -5.36
CA ALA A 47 10.04 -17.35 -3.97
C ALA A 47 9.02 -16.21 -3.86
N ALA A 48 9.10 -15.20 -4.72
CA ALA A 48 8.10 -14.11 -4.77
C ALA A 48 6.72 -14.63 -5.20
N LYS A 49 6.66 -15.56 -6.17
CA LYS A 49 5.43 -16.25 -6.59
C LYS A 49 4.84 -17.07 -5.43
N LEU A 50 5.67 -17.85 -4.72
CA LEU A 50 5.27 -18.62 -3.54
C LEU A 50 4.68 -17.69 -2.46
N ALA A 51 5.37 -16.59 -2.13
CA ALA A 51 4.90 -15.61 -1.16
C ALA A 51 3.53 -15.04 -1.55
N THR A 52 3.34 -14.68 -2.82
CA THR A 52 2.07 -14.20 -3.36
C THR A 52 0.96 -15.25 -3.21
N ASN A 53 1.25 -16.50 -3.55
CA ASN A 53 0.27 -17.62 -3.50
C ASN A 53 -0.20 -17.92 -2.07
N VAL A 54 0.65 -17.71 -1.08
CA VAL A 54 0.28 -17.87 0.34
C VAL A 54 -0.25 -16.56 0.96
N GLY A 55 -0.60 -15.56 0.14
CA GLY A 55 -1.20 -14.30 0.59
C GLY A 55 -0.24 -13.36 1.35
N ARG A 56 1.08 -13.58 1.24
CA ARG A 56 2.11 -12.74 1.87
C ARG A 56 2.75 -11.84 0.81
N TYR A 57 1.96 -10.88 0.34
CA TYR A 57 2.41 -9.85 -0.62
C TYR A 57 3.59 -9.05 -0.09
N ASP A 58 3.65 -8.77 1.21
CA ASP A 58 4.76 -8.11 1.88
C ASP A 58 6.09 -8.87 1.69
N TYR A 59 6.09 -10.20 1.79
CA TYR A 59 7.30 -11.00 1.55
C TYR A 59 7.68 -11.01 0.06
N SER A 60 6.69 -11.07 -0.82
CA SER A 60 6.89 -10.96 -2.27
C SER A 60 7.56 -9.63 -2.65
N ILE A 61 7.07 -8.53 -2.07
CA ILE A 61 7.65 -7.18 -2.24
C ILE A 61 9.09 -7.14 -1.70
N GLN A 62 9.35 -7.70 -0.51
CA GLN A 62 10.69 -7.68 0.08
C GLN A 62 11.72 -8.42 -0.78
N VAL A 63 11.37 -9.59 -1.33
CA VAL A 63 12.23 -10.32 -2.29
C VAL A 63 12.48 -9.48 -3.53
N SER A 64 11.42 -8.91 -4.12
CA SER A 64 11.51 -8.12 -5.36
C SER A 64 12.27 -6.80 -5.16
N LYS A 65 12.14 -6.15 -4.01
CA LYS A 65 12.90 -4.94 -3.67
C LYS A 65 14.40 -5.27 -3.51
N LYS A 66 14.74 -6.36 -2.83
CA LYS A 66 16.14 -6.80 -2.71
C LYS A 66 16.75 -7.02 -4.09
N ALA A 67 16.06 -7.73 -4.98
CA ALA A 67 16.50 -7.96 -6.34
C ALA A 67 16.68 -6.66 -7.14
N SER A 68 15.82 -5.65 -6.92
CA SER A 68 15.90 -4.37 -7.64
C SER A 68 17.16 -3.56 -7.31
N TYR A 69 17.73 -3.69 -6.12
CA TYR A 69 19.04 -3.07 -5.80
C TYR A 69 20.19 -3.64 -6.63
N GLU A 70 20.01 -4.86 -7.12
CA GLU A 70 20.95 -5.52 -8.03
C GLU A 70 20.46 -5.50 -9.49
N LYS A 71 19.59 -4.52 -9.83
CA LYS A 71 19.04 -4.26 -11.17
C LYS A 71 18.22 -5.42 -11.77
N ARG A 72 17.68 -6.32 -10.95
CA ARG A 72 16.72 -7.34 -11.36
C ARG A 72 15.30 -6.89 -10.97
N PHE A 73 14.43 -6.63 -11.95
CA PHE A 73 13.13 -5.99 -11.73
C PHE A 73 11.97 -6.98 -11.93
N TYR A 74 11.30 -7.30 -10.85
CA TYR A 74 10.13 -8.19 -10.83
C TYR A 74 8.86 -7.38 -10.49
N ASN A 75 8.48 -6.47 -11.39
CA ASN A 75 7.42 -5.48 -11.14
C ASN A 75 6.09 -6.11 -10.72
N LYS A 76 5.69 -7.25 -11.32
CA LYS A 76 4.48 -7.97 -10.94
C LYS A 76 4.43 -8.35 -9.45
N PHE A 77 5.57 -8.66 -8.86
CA PHE A 77 5.69 -9.07 -7.46
C PHE A 77 6.02 -7.89 -6.54
N ASN A 78 6.69 -6.87 -7.07
CA ASN A 78 6.99 -5.64 -6.34
C ASN A 78 5.76 -4.72 -6.20
N TYR A 79 4.80 -4.82 -7.14
CA TYR A 79 3.56 -4.05 -7.16
C TYR A 79 2.36 -4.99 -7.28
N PRO A 80 2.02 -5.74 -6.23
CA PRO A 80 0.89 -6.66 -6.27
C PRO A 80 -0.43 -5.91 -6.47
N ILE A 81 -1.31 -6.50 -7.29
CA ILE A 81 -2.65 -5.98 -7.54
C ILE A 81 -3.64 -6.85 -6.79
N ILE A 82 -4.34 -6.27 -5.85
CA ILE A 82 -5.44 -6.90 -5.10
C ILE A 82 -6.76 -6.20 -5.40
N ASN A 83 -7.86 -6.84 -5.09
CA ASN A 83 -9.17 -6.21 -5.22
C ASN A 83 -9.32 -5.07 -4.22
N THR A 84 -9.83 -3.94 -4.70
CA THR A 84 -10.21 -2.78 -3.89
C THR A 84 -11.69 -2.46 -4.09
N PRO A 85 -12.38 -1.93 -3.08
CA PRO A 85 -13.79 -1.61 -3.22
C PRO A 85 -13.99 -0.47 -4.23
N ARG A 86 -14.94 -0.64 -5.17
CA ARG A 86 -15.33 0.41 -6.13
C ARG A 86 -16.54 1.21 -5.64
N VAL A 87 -17.37 0.59 -4.83
CA VAL A 87 -18.56 1.21 -4.23
C VAL A 87 -18.65 0.75 -2.77
N LEU A 88 -18.83 1.69 -1.86
CA LEU A 88 -19.09 1.44 -0.44
C LEU A 88 -20.26 2.31 0.02
N LYS A 89 -21.27 1.69 0.64
CA LYS A 89 -22.47 2.40 1.10
C LYS A 89 -23.12 3.29 0.02
N GLY A 90 -23.20 2.77 -1.21
CA GLY A 90 -23.76 3.49 -2.35
C GLY A 90 -22.93 4.65 -2.91
N LYS A 91 -21.74 4.89 -2.37
CA LYS A 91 -20.81 5.91 -2.84
C LYS A 91 -19.73 5.29 -3.71
N SER A 92 -19.39 5.98 -4.80
CA SER A 92 -18.21 5.63 -5.60
C SER A 92 -16.94 5.84 -4.78
N MET A 93 -16.00 4.91 -4.89
CA MET A 93 -14.71 4.98 -4.20
C MET A 93 -13.62 5.46 -5.17
N PRO A 94 -12.50 5.97 -4.64
CA PRO A 94 -11.34 6.36 -5.45
C PRO A 94 -10.85 5.21 -6.32
N SER A 95 -10.14 5.56 -7.38
CA SER A 95 -9.59 4.58 -8.32
C SER A 95 -8.66 3.57 -7.63
N GLN A 96 -8.57 2.38 -8.21
CA GLN A 96 -7.80 1.27 -7.64
C GLN A 96 -6.32 1.63 -7.44
N GLU A 97 -5.73 2.36 -8.38
CA GLU A 97 -4.32 2.73 -8.35
C GLU A 97 -3.91 3.52 -7.11
N ILE A 98 -4.75 4.47 -6.64
CA ILE A 98 -4.42 5.24 -5.42
C ILE A 98 -4.58 4.41 -4.16
N ILE A 99 -5.57 3.53 -4.08
CA ILE A 99 -5.76 2.67 -2.91
C ILE A 99 -4.62 1.66 -2.79
N LEU A 100 -4.19 1.07 -3.90
CA LEU A 100 -3.01 0.20 -3.94
C LEU A 100 -1.74 0.95 -3.55
N ALA A 101 -1.56 2.19 -4.03
CA ALA A 101 -0.42 3.04 -3.73
C ALA A 101 -0.32 3.36 -2.23
N ILE A 102 -1.43 3.74 -1.61
CA ILE A 102 -1.51 3.99 -0.16
C ILE A 102 -1.21 2.69 0.61
N THR A 103 -1.88 1.59 0.28
CA THR A 103 -1.67 0.30 0.95
C THR A 103 -0.21 -0.15 0.89
N ARG A 104 0.42 0.04 -0.28
CA ARG A 104 1.84 -0.27 -0.46
C ARG A 104 2.74 0.61 0.40
N GLN A 105 2.46 1.91 0.47
CA GLN A 105 3.26 2.85 1.26
C GLN A 105 3.08 2.63 2.77
N GLU A 106 1.88 2.28 3.23
CA GLU A 106 1.58 2.10 4.64
C GLU A 106 2.18 0.81 5.23
N SER A 107 2.11 -0.30 4.51
CA SER A 107 2.47 -1.60 5.11
C SER A 107 3.13 -2.59 4.16
N GLU A 108 3.37 -2.23 2.89
CA GLU A 108 3.72 -3.20 1.85
C GLU A 108 2.72 -4.38 1.77
N PHE A 109 1.44 -4.12 2.05
CA PHE A 109 0.37 -5.12 2.09
C PHE A 109 0.47 -6.12 3.26
N ASP A 110 1.19 -5.82 4.34
CA ASP A 110 1.18 -6.68 5.53
C ASP A 110 -0.14 -6.52 6.31
N PRO A 111 -1.01 -7.56 6.34
CA PRO A 111 -2.28 -7.46 7.05
C PRO A 111 -2.10 -7.35 8.57
N LYS A 112 -0.94 -7.72 9.09
CA LYS A 112 -0.63 -7.71 10.54
C LYS A 112 0.24 -6.53 10.96
N ALA A 113 0.48 -5.59 10.06
CA ALA A 113 1.29 -4.41 10.37
C ALA A 113 0.73 -3.63 11.56
N ASN A 114 1.62 -3.27 12.47
CA ASN A 114 1.35 -2.43 13.63
C ASN A 114 2.48 -1.41 13.75
N SER A 115 2.14 -0.12 13.67
CA SER A 115 3.13 0.92 13.89
C SER A 115 3.37 1.14 15.38
N TYR A 116 4.49 1.79 15.71
CA TYR A 116 4.80 2.24 17.07
C TYR A 116 3.70 3.18 17.60
N ALA A 117 3.12 4.04 16.75
CA ALA A 117 2.02 4.94 17.10
C ALA A 117 0.66 4.24 17.25
N GLY A 118 0.57 2.95 16.97
CA GLY A 118 -0.65 2.15 17.13
C GLY A 118 -1.56 2.10 15.90
N ALA A 119 -1.10 2.52 14.73
CA ALA A 119 -1.78 2.30 13.46
C ALA A 119 -1.77 0.80 13.10
N LYS A 120 -2.81 0.30 12.42
CA LYS A 120 -3.06 -1.14 12.26
C LYS A 120 -3.48 -1.55 10.85
N GLY A 121 -2.92 -2.69 10.42
CA GLY A 121 -3.31 -3.41 9.21
C GLY A 121 -2.80 -2.77 7.92
N MET A 122 -3.30 -3.25 6.80
CA MET A 122 -2.78 -2.91 5.47
C MET A 122 -2.75 -1.41 5.18
N MET A 123 -3.78 -0.67 5.60
CA MET A 123 -3.88 0.78 5.38
C MET A 123 -3.55 1.60 6.64
N GLN A 124 -2.92 1.00 7.65
CA GLN A 124 -2.41 1.65 8.86
C GLN A 124 -3.40 2.62 9.53
N LEU A 125 -4.59 2.12 9.83
CA LEU A 125 -5.62 2.93 10.46
C LEU A 125 -5.39 3.11 11.96
N MET A 126 -5.40 4.35 12.43
CA MET A 126 -5.46 4.66 13.85
C MET A 126 -6.81 4.21 14.43
N THR A 127 -6.80 3.70 15.66
CA THR A 127 -8.00 3.20 16.35
C THR A 127 -9.14 4.22 16.35
N TYR A 128 -8.83 5.49 16.60
CA TYR A 128 -9.82 6.57 16.60
C TYR A 128 -10.45 6.75 15.21
N THR A 129 -9.63 6.84 14.18
CA THR A 129 -10.08 6.98 12.78
C THR A 129 -10.94 5.78 12.37
N ALA A 130 -10.49 4.56 12.66
CA ALA A 130 -11.23 3.35 12.33
C ALA A 130 -12.62 3.30 13.00
N LYS A 131 -12.73 3.73 14.27
CA LYS A 131 -14.03 3.82 14.98
C LYS A 131 -14.97 4.84 14.31
N LEU A 132 -14.44 6.03 13.98
CA LEU A 132 -15.21 7.08 13.33
C LEU A 132 -15.74 6.61 11.97
N VAL A 133 -14.87 6.04 11.17
CA VAL A 133 -15.22 5.54 9.82
C VAL A 133 -16.20 4.38 9.90
N ALA A 134 -16.01 3.42 10.82
CA ALA A 134 -16.95 2.33 11.02
C ALA A 134 -18.36 2.83 11.35
N LYS A 135 -18.47 3.88 12.20
CA LYS A 135 -19.73 4.54 12.50
C LYS A 135 -20.33 5.21 11.26
N GLN A 136 -19.55 5.91 10.45
CA GLN A 136 -20.01 6.55 9.21
C GLN A 136 -20.47 5.54 8.16
N MET A 137 -19.85 4.36 8.14
CA MET A 137 -20.21 3.25 7.26
C MET A 137 -21.34 2.39 7.83
N ASP A 138 -21.81 2.67 9.05
CA ASP A 138 -22.79 1.84 9.75
C ASP A 138 -22.37 0.35 9.81
N VAL A 139 -21.09 0.12 10.18
CA VAL A 139 -20.55 -1.22 10.39
C VAL A 139 -19.99 -1.34 11.80
N THR A 140 -20.05 -2.54 12.38
CA THR A 140 -19.54 -2.78 13.72
C THR A 140 -18.03 -2.60 13.75
N TYR A 141 -17.54 -1.72 14.62
CA TYR A 141 -16.12 -1.56 14.84
C TYR A 141 -15.51 -2.78 15.54
N SER A 142 -14.40 -3.27 15.01
CA SER A 142 -13.61 -4.33 15.64
C SER A 142 -12.11 -4.06 15.52
N LYS A 143 -11.46 -3.81 16.67
CA LYS A 143 -10.00 -3.61 16.71
C LYS A 143 -9.23 -4.83 16.19
N ARG A 144 -9.74 -6.04 16.50
CA ARG A 144 -9.13 -7.31 16.07
C ARG A 144 -9.17 -7.42 14.54
N LYS A 145 -10.29 -7.07 13.91
CA LYS A 145 -10.46 -7.15 12.45
C LYS A 145 -9.52 -6.24 11.69
N LEU A 146 -9.00 -5.16 12.28
CA LEU A 146 -8.02 -4.30 11.61
C LEU A 146 -6.75 -5.05 11.18
N THR A 147 -6.40 -6.16 11.84
CA THR A 147 -5.22 -6.97 11.52
C THR A 147 -5.53 -8.42 11.18
N SER A 148 -6.78 -8.88 11.33
CA SER A 148 -7.18 -10.25 11.02
C SER A 148 -8.11 -10.38 9.82
N ASP A 149 -8.60 -9.26 9.30
CA ASP A 149 -9.53 -9.17 8.19
C ASP A 149 -9.05 -8.06 7.23
N PRO A 150 -8.25 -8.42 6.20
CA PRO A 150 -7.69 -7.47 5.24
C PRO A 150 -8.76 -6.66 4.52
N GLU A 151 -9.86 -7.29 4.14
CA GLU A 151 -10.97 -6.63 3.44
C GLU A 151 -11.62 -5.56 4.32
N TYR A 152 -11.86 -5.87 5.60
CA TYR A 152 -12.38 -4.91 6.56
C TYR A 152 -11.45 -3.68 6.69
N ASN A 153 -10.15 -3.90 6.79
CA ASN A 153 -9.17 -2.81 6.91
C ASN A 153 -9.15 -1.94 5.64
N ILE A 154 -9.12 -2.57 4.45
CA ILE A 154 -9.11 -1.87 3.15
C ILE A 154 -10.40 -1.09 2.96
N ASN A 155 -11.56 -1.65 3.29
CA ASN A 155 -12.84 -0.96 3.16
C ASN A 155 -12.90 0.30 4.04
N LEU A 156 -12.48 0.21 5.30
CA LEU A 156 -12.42 1.37 6.19
C LEU A 156 -11.40 2.42 5.69
N GLY A 157 -10.20 1.98 5.31
CA GLY A 157 -9.15 2.87 4.81
C GLY A 157 -9.53 3.58 3.51
N THR A 158 -10.15 2.86 2.58
CA THR A 158 -10.65 3.41 1.33
C THR A 158 -11.75 4.45 1.57
N TYR A 159 -12.70 4.14 2.44
CA TYR A 159 -13.77 5.09 2.78
C TYR A 159 -13.20 6.35 3.45
N TYR A 160 -12.23 6.20 4.36
CA TYR A 160 -11.55 7.33 4.98
C TYR A 160 -10.82 8.19 3.94
N PHE A 161 -10.05 7.58 3.06
CA PHE A 161 -9.35 8.32 2.01
C PHE A 161 -10.33 9.02 1.06
N ASN A 162 -11.45 8.37 0.70
CA ASN A 162 -12.50 8.99 -0.10
C ASN A 162 -13.07 10.25 0.58
N SER A 163 -13.28 10.22 1.90
CA SER A 163 -13.77 11.41 2.61
C SER A 163 -12.75 12.55 2.57
N LEU A 164 -11.46 12.25 2.71
CA LEU A 164 -10.40 13.26 2.57
C LEU A 164 -10.32 13.80 1.15
N LEU A 165 -10.45 12.95 0.14
CA LEU A 165 -10.41 13.38 -1.26
C LEU A 165 -11.56 14.35 -1.56
N ASN A 166 -12.76 14.05 -1.09
CA ASN A 166 -13.92 14.96 -1.20
C ASN A 166 -13.70 16.28 -0.44
N ASP A 167 -13.13 16.23 0.79
CA ASP A 167 -12.84 17.44 1.59
C ASP A 167 -11.83 18.38 0.90
N TYR A 168 -11.00 17.84 0.03
CA TYR A 168 -9.99 18.58 -0.72
C TYR A 168 -10.30 18.73 -2.22
N ALA A 169 -11.58 18.62 -2.63
CA ALA A 169 -12.02 18.79 -4.02
C ALA A 169 -11.21 17.94 -5.02
N GLU A 170 -10.96 16.69 -4.66
CA GLU A 170 -10.23 15.69 -5.43
C GLU A 170 -8.74 16.00 -5.68
N VAL A 171 -8.16 16.95 -4.95
CA VAL A 171 -6.73 17.25 -5.02
C VAL A 171 -5.92 16.20 -4.27
N TYR A 172 -5.31 15.27 -5.01
CA TYR A 172 -4.57 14.13 -4.45
C TYR A 172 -3.44 14.53 -3.49
N PRO A 173 -2.56 15.49 -3.76
CA PRO A 173 -1.49 15.86 -2.83
C PRO A 173 -2.00 16.26 -1.45
N PHE A 174 -3.14 16.97 -1.38
CA PHE A 174 -3.73 17.37 -0.11
C PHE A 174 -4.35 16.19 0.63
N ALA A 175 -5.10 15.34 -0.07
CA ALA A 175 -5.74 14.17 0.52
C ALA A 175 -4.70 13.16 1.03
N ILE A 176 -3.63 12.93 0.27
CA ILE A 176 -2.51 12.04 0.64
C ILE A 176 -1.78 12.60 1.87
N ALA A 177 -1.44 13.89 1.88
CA ALA A 177 -0.82 14.54 3.04
C ALA A 177 -1.73 14.50 4.28
N ALA A 178 -3.05 14.66 4.09
CA ALA A 178 -4.04 14.58 5.16
C ALA A 178 -4.21 13.16 5.72
N TYR A 179 -4.09 12.15 4.89
CA TYR A 179 -4.12 10.76 5.32
C TYR A 179 -2.99 10.45 6.31
N ASN A 180 -1.77 10.89 6.01
CA ASN A 180 -0.58 10.68 6.85
C ASN A 180 -0.53 11.62 8.07
N ALA A 181 -0.65 12.94 7.86
CA ALA A 181 -0.42 13.95 8.92
C ALA A 181 -1.70 14.53 9.55
N GLY A 182 -2.86 14.18 9.01
CA GLY A 182 -4.15 14.70 9.43
C GLY A 182 -4.56 16.01 8.77
N PRO A 183 -5.89 16.24 8.59
CA PRO A 183 -6.44 17.40 7.89
C PRO A 183 -6.03 18.77 8.49
N LYS A 184 -5.85 18.83 9.81
CA LYS A 184 -5.45 20.07 10.50
C LYS A 184 -4.08 20.59 10.01
N ARG A 185 -3.13 19.67 9.78
CA ARG A 185 -1.79 20.03 9.30
C ARG A 185 -1.82 20.52 7.86
N VAL A 186 -2.58 19.88 6.99
CA VAL A 186 -2.73 20.29 5.60
C VAL A 186 -3.33 21.70 5.51
N ARG A 187 -4.39 22.00 6.28
CA ARG A 187 -4.95 23.36 6.34
C ARG A 187 -3.92 24.40 6.80
N GLN A 188 -3.07 24.04 7.77
CA GLN A 188 -1.99 24.90 8.23
C GLN A 188 -0.95 25.15 7.14
N TRP A 189 -0.49 24.10 6.44
CA TRP A 189 0.52 24.22 5.38
C TRP A 189 0.00 25.00 4.18
N ARG A 190 -1.25 24.81 3.76
CA ARG A 190 -1.88 25.62 2.69
C ARG A 190 -1.90 27.12 3.04
N ARG A 191 -2.09 27.46 4.31
CA ARG A 191 -2.06 28.85 4.78
C ARG A 191 -0.64 29.42 4.81
N LEU A 192 0.35 28.65 5.26
CA LEU A 192 1.71 29.13 5.49
C LEU A 192 2.55 29.12 4.20
N ASN A 193 2.42 28.10 3.38
CA ASN A 193 3.27 27.88 2.21
C ASN A 193 2.64 28.41 0.91
N GLY A 194 1.45 28.99 0.97
CA GLY A 194 0.62 29.27 -0.20
C GLY A 194 -0.29 28.10 -0.54
N ASP A 195 -1.37 28.38 -1.27
CA ASP A 195 -2.38 27.40 -1.65
C ASP A 195 -2.33 27.15 -3.15
N PRO A 196 -1.87 25.96 -3.61
CA PRO A 196 -1.81 25.63 -5.03
C PRO A 196 -3.16 25.71 -5.73
N SER A 197 -4.27 25.36 -5.07
CA SER A 197 -5.62 25.45 -5.65
C SER A 197 -6.07 26.91 -5.92
N LYS A 198 -5.31 27.88 -5.43
CA LYS A 198 -5.52 29.33 -5.65
C LYS A 198 -4.41 29.95 -6.48
N ASN A 199 -3.60 29.14 -7.20
CA ASN A 199 -2.48 29.58 -8.02
C ASN A 199 -1.42 30.43 -7.29
N LYS A 200 -1.27 30.25 -5.98
CA LYS A 200 -0.27 30.97 -5.17
C LYS A 200 1.11 30.32 -5.19
N ILE A 201 1.14 29.03 -5.52
CA ILE A 201 2.32 28.19 -5.65
C ILE A 201 1.92 26.98 -6.50
N ASP A 202 2.85 26.31 -7.18
CA ASP A 202 2.56 25.03 -7.81
C ASP A 202 2.58 23.86 -6.82
N TYR A 203 2.00 22.73 -7.20
CA TYR A 203 1.87 21.57 -6.31
C TYR A 203 3.21 20.93 -5.94
N VAL A 204 4.19 20.93 -6.83
CA VAL A 204 5.51 20.32 -6.58
C VAL A 204 6.22 21.14 -5.50
N ASN A 205 6.30 22.44 -5.66
CA ASN A 205 6.88 23.33 -4.65
C ASN A 205 6.12 23.27 -3.32
N TRP A 206 4.78 23.16 -3.35
CA TRP A 206 4.00 23.00 -2.12
C TRP A 206 4.35 21.72 -1.38
N ILE A 207 4.53 20.59 -2.08
CA ILE A 207 4.95 19.32 -1.49
C ILE A 207 6.33 19.45 -0.86
N GLU A 208 7.28 20.09 -1.55
CA GLU A 208 8.64 20.31 -1.02
C GLU A 208 8.65 21.18 0.25
N LEU A 209 7.70 22.10 0.40
CA LEU A 209 7.55 22.95 1.58
C LEU A 209 6.79 22.29 2.73
N ILE A 210 6.34 21.04 2.60
CA ILE A 210 5.76 20.30 3.74
C ILE A 210 6.81 20.15 4.83
N LYS A 211 6.53 20.74 6.00
CA LYS A 211 7.48 20.83 7.11
C LYS A 211 7.90 19.46 7.65
N PHE A 212 6.99 18.49 7.66
CA PHE A 212 7.27 17.13 8.13
C PHE A 212 7.91 16.33 7.01
N GLU A 213 9.19 16.00 7.16
CA GLU A 213 9.94 15.22 6.19
C GLU A 213 9.26 13.86 5.89
N GLU A 214 8.78 13.18 6.93
CA GLU A 214 8.02 11.94 6.77
C GLU A 214 6.81 12.13 5.85
N THR A 215 6.01 13.17 6.06
CA THR A 215 4.81 13.43 5.24
C THR A 215 5.18 13.87 3.83
N ARG A 216 6.22 14.69 3.67
CA ARG A 216 6.73 15.07 2.35
C ARG A 216 7.13 13.84 1.53
N ASN A 217 7.97 12.99 2.10
CA ASN A 217 8.39 11.73 1.47
C ASN A 217 7.20 10.79 1.22
N TYR A 218 6.25 10.74 2.14
CA TYR A 218 5.03 9.95 1.99
C TYR A 218 4.22 10.38 0.75
N VAL A 219 3.96 11.68 0.60
CA VAL A 219 3.22 12.21 -0.56
C VAL A 219 3.92 11.85 -1.87
N GLN A 220 5.23 12.08 -1.95
CA GLN A 220 6.04 11.75 -3.13
C GLN A 220 5.95 10.26 -3.47
N ARG A 221 6.16 9.38 -2.48
CA ARG A 221 6.13 7.93 -2.66
C ARG A 221 4.76 7.39 -3.05
N VAL A 222 3.68 7.94 -2.48
CA VAL A 222 2.33 7.54 -2.87
C VAL A 222 2.03 7.94 -4.31
N LEU A 223 2.41 9.15 -4.74
CA LEU A 223 2.25 9.60 -6.14
C LEU A 223 3.09 8.76 -7.12
N GLU A 224 4.33 8.42 -6.77
CA GLU A 224 5.17 7.50 -7.54
C GLU A 224 4.49 6.13 -7.69
N ASN A 225 4.08 5.52 -6.58
CA ASN A 225 3.39 4.24 -6.58
C ASN A 225 2.09 4.29 -7.37
N MET A 226 1.31 5.35 -7.24
CA MET A 226 0.07 5.55 -7.99
C MET A 226 0.33 5.55 -9.50
N ASN A 227 1.40 6.22 -9.95
CA ASN A 227 1.77 6.24 -11.36
C ASN A 227 2.16 4.85 -11.88
N VAL A 228 2.93 4.09 -11.09
CA VAL A 228 3.27 2.70 -11.43
C VAL A 228 2.01 1.84 -11.53
N TYR A 229 1.12 1.90 -10.54
CA TYR A 229 -0.14 1.13 -10.58
C TYR A 229 -1.04 1.56 -11.74
N LYS A 230 -1.12 2.86 -12.03
CA LYS A 230 -1.86 3.35 -13.20
C LYS A 230 -1.36 2.74 -14.49
N TYR A 231 -0.04 2.71 -14.68
CA TYR A 231 0.57 2.06 -15.83
C TYR A 231 0.28 0.54 -15.85
N MET A 232 0.45 -0.15 -14.73
CA MET A 232 0.22 -1.61 -14.66
C MET A 232 -1.23 -2.00 -14.98
N LEU A 233 -2.20 -1.19 -14.54
CA LEU A 233 -3.63 -1.46 -14.74
C LEU A 233 -4.11 -1.08 -16.15
N SER A 234 -3.56 0.01 -16.74
CA SER A 234 -4.02 0.55 -18.02
C SER A 234 -3.11 0.23 -19.21
N GLN A 235 -1.87 -0.17 -18.95
CA GLN A 235 -0.78 -0.32 -19.93
C GLN A 235 -0.50 0.97 -20.73
N LYS A 236 -0.88 2.12 -20.18
CA LYS A 236 -0.71 3.44 -20.82
C LYS A 236 0.10 4.33 -19.88
N PRO A 237 1.20 4.96 -20.36
CA PRO A 237 1.94 5.92 -19.56
C PRO A 237 1.07 7.16 -19.26
N VAL A 238 1.21 7.68 -18.05
CA VAL A 238 0.49 8.89 -17.61
C VAL A 238 1.52 9.88 -17.10
N LYS A 239 1.38 11.14 -17.51
CA LYS A 239 2.21 12.22 -16.99
C LYS A 239 1.80 12.54 -15.56
N LEU A 240 2.79 12.76 -14.69
CA LEU A 240 2.55 13.06 -13.26
C LEU A 240 1.68 14.30 -13.04
N GLU A 241 1.78 15.31 -13.91
CA GLU A 241 0.99 16.53 -13.80
C GLU A 241 -0.53 16.26 -13.76
N LYS A 242 -0.99 15.15 -14.35
CA LYS A 242 -2.41 14.75 -14.31
C LYS A 242 -2.92 14.34 -12.93
N PHE A 243 -2.03 14.13 -11.95
CA PHE A 243 -2.41 13.85 -10.57
C PHE A 243 -2.55 15.11 -9.70
N PHE A 244 -2.27 16.27 -10.27
CA PHE A 244 -2.32 17.56 -9.59
C PHE A 244 -3.55 18.41 -9.98
N ASN A 245 -4.27 17.99 -11.01
CA ASN A 245 -5.42 18.72 -11.57
C ASN A 245 -6.70 17.95 -11.33
#